data_b6b77fb20a40b3174532fe9bfd7fead3
#
_entry.id   b6b77fb20a40b3174532fe9bfd7fead3
#
_cell.length_a   1.000
_cell.length_b   1.000
_cell.length_c   1.000
_cell.angle_alpha   90.00
_cell.angle_beta   90.00
_cell.angle_gamma   90.00
#
_symmetry.space_group_name_H-M   'P 1'
#
loop_
_entity.id
_entity.type
_entity.pdbx_description
1 polymer ?
#
loop_
_entity_poly.entity_id
_entity_poly.type
_entity_poly.pdbx_seq_one_letter_code
_entity_poly.pdbx_strand_id
1 'polypeptide(L)'
;MSRNPADRLIDIAVACERIAEYAERSEASDDLVFDAIRMRLVEIGEAVKELDDATRRLAPELPWAEMARLRDMLAHRYFDTTHAIVMATARDDMPRLAEAVRRMLGR
;
A
#
# COMPACT_ATOMS: atom_id res chain seq x y z
N MET A 1 9.74 -3.46 -19.37
CA MET A 1 10.52 -2.24 -19.17
C MET A 1 10.80 -2.04 -17.70
N SER A 2 12.05 -1.83 -17.35
CA SER A 2 12.46 -1.63 -15.97
C SER A 2 12.09 -0.21 -15.52
N ARG A 3 11.45 -0.09 -14.35
CA ARG A 3 11.08 1.21 -13.76
C ARG A 3 12.09 1.56 -12.69
N ASN A 4 12.44 2.83 -12.57
CA ASN A 4 13.39 3.27 -11.56
C ASN A 4 12.72 3.36 -10.18
N PRO A 5 13.49 3.44 -9.07
CA PRO A 5 12.92 3.51 -7.73
C PRO A 5 11.96 4.68 -7.53
N ALA A 6 12.22 5.84 -8.13
CA ALA A 6 11.32 6.99 -8.00
C ALA A 6 9.94 6.68 -8.58
N ASP A 7 9.88 5.98 -9.72
CA ASP A 7 8.61 5.58 -10.31
C ASP A 7 7.83 4.64 -9.39
N ARG A 8 8.52 3.70 -8.76
CA ARG A 8 7.90 2.77 -7.81
C ARG A 8 7.34 3.51 -6.59
N LEU A 9 8.11 4.47 -6.07
CA LEU A 9 7.67 5.28 -4.95
C LEU A 9 6.47 6.14 -5.31
N ILE A 10 6.42 6.68 -6.53
CA ILE A 10 5.26 7.42 -7.01
C ILE A 10 4.04 6.52 -7.08
N ASP A 11 4.19 5.29 -7.58
CA ASP A 11 3.08 4.32 -7.61
C ASP A 11 2.53 4.07 -6.20
N ILE A 12 3.41 3.92 -5.22
CA ILE A 12 3.01 3.74 -3.82
C ILE A 12 2.25 4.97 -3.33
N ALA A 13 2.76 6.16 -3.59
CA ALA A 13 2.11 7.40 -3.16
C ALA A 13 0.71 7.54 -3.76
N VAL A 14 0.58 7.26 -5.05
CA VAL A 14 -0.72 7.33 -5.74
C VAL A 14 -1.69 6.31 -5.15
N ALA A 15 -1.23 5.09 -4.90
CA ALA A 15 -2.08 4.05 -4.31
C ALA A 15 -2.54 4.46 -2.91
N CYS A 16 -1.68 5.06 -2.09
CA CYS A 16 -2.04 5.57 -0.78
C CYS A 16 -3.12 6.64 -0.87
N GLU A 17 -3.01 7.56 -1.83
CA GLU A 17 -4.02 8.59 -2.05
C GLU A 17 -5.37 7.99 -2.42
N ARG A 18 -5.37 6.98 -3.30
CA ARG A 18 -6.60 6.29 -3.69
C ARG A 18 -7.24 5.58 -2.50
N ILE A 19 -6.45 4.94 -1.66
CA ILE A 19 -6.96 4.28 -0.47
C ILE A 19 -7.64 5.29 0.45
N ALA A 20 -7.05 6.46 0.67
CA ALA A 20 -7.64 7.50 1.49
C ALA A 20 -8.98 7.98 0.90
N GLU A 21 -9.05 8.16 -0.41
CA GLU A 21 -10.29 8.55 -1.09
C GLU A 21 -11.38 7.48 -0.92
N TYR A 22 -11.02 6.20 -1.11
CA TYR A 22 -11.99 5.12 -1.00
C TYR A 22 -12.52 4.98 0.42
N ALA A 23 -11.66 5.13 1.41
CA ALA A 23 -12.06 5.00 2.82
C ALA A 23 -13.07 6.08 3.24
N GLU A 24 -13.11 7.20 2.54
CA GLU A 24 -14.04 8.30 2.81
C GLU A 24 -15.37 8.17 2.07
N ARG A 25 -15.52 7.16 1.23
CA ARG A 25 -16.73 6.99 0.41
C ARG A 25 -17.85 6.34 1.20
N SER A 26 -18.59 7.14 1.96
CA SER A 26 -19.71 6.64 2.75
C SER A 26 -20.91 6.21 1.90
N GLU A 27 -21.01 6.67 0.66
CA GLU A 27 -22.09 6.30 -0.26
C GLU A 27 -21.90 4.94 -0.92
N ALA A 28 -20.67 4.39 -0.87
CA ALA A 28 -20.38 3.10 -1.45
C ALA A 28 -20.61 1.98 -0.43
N SER A 29 -20.92 0.77 -0.91
CA SER A 29 -21.04 -0.39 -0.03
C SER A 29 -19.69 -0.76 0.56
N ASP A 30 -19.72 -1.40 1.74
CA ASP A 30 -18.50 -1.85 2.41
C ASP A 30 -17.72 -2.83 1.53
N ASP A 31 -18.40 -3.70 0.80
CA ASP A 31 -17.77 -4.67 -0.09
C ASP A 31 -17.03 -3.97 -1.23
N LEU A 32 -17.64 -2.96 -1.80
CA LEU A 32 -17.01 -2.19 -2.90
C LEU A 32 -15.76 -1.48 -2.40
N VAL A 33 -15.86 -0.82 -1.25
CA VAL A 33 -14.73 -0.11 -0.64
C VAL A 33 -13.61 -1.10 -0.32
N PHE A 34 -13.96 -2.24 0.28
CA PHE A 34 -12.98 -3.28 0.61
C PHE A 34 -12.24 -3.78 -0.62
N ASP A 35 -12.97 -4.11 -1.69
CA ASP A 35 -12.36 -4.62 -2.92
C ASP A 35 -11.43 -3.58 -3.55
N ALA A 36 -11.83 -2.32 -3.55
CA ALA A 36 -11.01 -1.24 -4.11
C ALA A 36 -9.74 -1.03 -3.30
N ILE A 37 -9.84 -0.99 -1.97
CA ILE A 37 -8.67 -0.84 -1.09
C ILE A 37 -7.75 -2.04 -1.22
N ARG A 38 -8.30 -3.24 -1.23
CA ARG A 38 -7.52 -4.47 -1.36
C ARG A 38 -6.66 -4.44 -2.62
N MET A 39 -7.22 -4.02 -3.75
CA MET A 39 -6.48 -3.93 -5.00
C MET A 39 -5.30 -2.95 -4.87
N ARG A 40 -5.52 -1.80 -4.24
CA ARG A 40 -4.45 -0.82 -4.05
C ARG A 40 -3.34 -1.33 -3.12
N LEU A 41 -3.70 -2.10 -2.10
CA LEU A 41 -2.71 -2.72 -1.22
C LEU A 41 -1.88 -3.77 -1.97
N VAL A 42 -2.48 -4.51 -2.89
CA VAL A 42 -1.74 -5.43 -3.76
C VAL A 42 -0.73 -4.66 -4.63
N GLU A 43 -1.16 -3.55 -5.22
CA GLU A 43 -0.26 -2.71 -6.03
C GLU A 43 0.91 -2.17 -5.21
N ILE A 44 0.65 -1.74 -3.97
CA ILE A 44 1.70 -1.26 -3.07
C ILE A 44 2.71 -2.38 -2.80
N GLY A 45 2.23 -3.58 -2.47
CA GLY A 45 3.11 -4.71 -2.24
C GLY A 45 3.94 -5.10 -3.45
N GLU A 46 3.35 -5.03 -4.65
CA GLU A 46 4.09 -5.25 -5.90
C GLU A 46 5.22 -4.23 -6.06
N ALA A 47 4.91 -2.96 -5.84
CA ALA A 47 5.91 -1.90 -5.94
C ALA A 47 7.02 -2.08 -4.91
N VAL A 48 6.66 -2.44 -3.66
CA VAL A 48 7.63 -2.71 -2.60
C VAL A 48 8.59 -3.83 -2.99
N LYS A 49 8.07 -4.90 -3.59
CA LYS A 49 8.90 -6.03 -4.01
C LYS A 49 9.92 -5.64 -5.07
N GLU A 50 9.63 -4.60 -5.84
CA GLU A 50 10.52 -4.10 -6.89
C GLU A 50 11.54 -3.07 -6.40
N LEU A 51 11.42 -2.60 -5.15
CA LEU A 51 12.40 -1.67 -4.59
C LEU A 51 13.69 -2.39 -4.23
N ASP A 52 14.82 -1.76 -4.49
CA ASP A 52 16.11 -2.29 -4.09
C ASP A 52 16.37 -1.98 -2.60
N ASP A 53 17.40 -2.63 -2.04
CA ASP A 53 17.74 -2.46 -0.63
C ASP A 53 18.18 -1.04 -0.31
N ALA A 54 18.87 -0.39 -1.22
CA ALA A 54 19.34 0.98 -1.01
C ALA A 54 18.16 1.94 -0.84
N THR A 55 17.12 1.77 -1.65
CA THR A 55 15.92 2.60 -1.56
C THR A 55 15.17 2.33 -0.26
N ARG A 56 15.00 1.06 0.13
CA ARG A 56 14.32 0.71 1.38
C ARG A 56 15.06 1.26 2.60
N ARG A 57 16.38 1.31 2.55
CA ARG A 57 17.18 1.85 3.65
C ARG A 57 17.01 3.35 3.87
N LEU A 58 16.41 4.06 2.92
CA LEU A 58 16.08 5.48 3.11
C LEU A 58 14.96 5.68 4.14
N ALA A 59 14.18 4.65 4.40
CA ALA A 59 13.11 4.67 5.41
C ALA A 59 13.08 3.33 6.14
N PRO A 60 14.11 3.03 6.95
CA PRO A 60 14.22 1.73 7.61
C PRO A 60 13.13 1.48 8.66
N GLU A 61 12.45 2.52 9.10
CA GLU A 61 11.35 2.43 10.05
C GLU A 61 10.08 1.83 9.46
N LEU A 62 9.98 1.75 8.13
CA LEU A 62 8.81 1.18 7.48
C LEU A 62 8.89 -0.34 7.41
N PRO A 63 7.75 -1.03 7.58
CA PRO A 63 7.72 -2.49 7.58
C PRO A 63 7.65 -3.07 6.16
N TRP A 64 8.71 -2.86 5.38
CA TRP A 64 8.75 -3.26 3.96
C TRP A 64 8.44 -4.75 3.75
N ALA A 65 9.02 -5.63 4.57
CA ALA A 65 8.80 -7.07 4.44
C ALA A 65 7.36 -7.46 4.73
N GLU A 66 6.74 -6.80 5.71
CA GLU A 66 5.34 -7.08 6.06
C GLU A 66 4.39 -6.63 4.97
N MET A 67 4.69 -5.51 4.30
CA MET A 67 3.90 -5.04 3.17
C MET A 67 3.96 -6.02 2.00
N ALA A 68 5.14 -6.58 1.72
CA ALA A 68 5.28 -7.61 0.70
C ALA A 68 4.50 -8.87 1.06
N ARG A 69 4.55 -9.30 2.33
CA ARG A 69 3.79 -10.46 2.80
C ARG A 69 2.29 -10.24 2.73
N LEU A 70 1.83 -9.04 3.07
CA LEU A 70 0.41 -8.71 2.98
C LEU A 70 -0.08 -8.84 1.54
N ARG A 71 0.70 -8.38 0.57
CA ARG A 71 0.38 -8.54 -0.85
C ARG A 71 0.21 -10.01 -1.20
N ASP A 72 1.14 -10.86 -0.76
CA ASP A 72 1.07 -12.29 -1.06
C ASP A 72 -0.17 -12.94 -0.43
N MET A 73 -0.49 -12.55 0.80
CA MET A 73 -1.70 -13.03 1.48
C MET A 73 -2.96 -12.62 0.73
N LEU A 74 -3.05 -11.37 0.33
CA LEU A 74 -4.24 -10.87 -0.37
C LEU A 74 -4.41 -11.50 -1.74
N ALA A 75 -3.29 -11.80 -2.42
CA ALA A 75 -3.33 -12.44 -3.74
C ALA A 75 -3.75 -13.90 -3.67
N HIS A 76 -3.59 -14.58 -2.53
CA HIS A 76 -3.89 -15.99 -2.35
C HIS A 76 -5.24 -16.28 -1.69
N ARG A 77 -6.10 -15.29 -1.52
CA ARG A 77 -7.50 -15.46 -1.12
C ARG A 77 -7.77 -15.91 0.31
N TYR A 78 -7.14 -15.30 1.29
CA TYR A 78 -7.48 -15.58 2.69
C TYR A 78 -8.58 -14.62 3.16
N PHE A 79 -9.79 -14.81 2.65
CA PHE A 79 -10.87 -13.84 2.77
C PHE A 79 -11.39 -13.63 4.19
N ASP A 80 -11.49 -14.70 4.97
CA ASP A 80 -12.17 -14.63 6.26
C ASP A 80 -11.42 -13.79 7.29
N THR A 81 -10.10 -13.72 7.17
CA THR A 81 -9.27 -12.99 8.12
C THR A 81 -8.80 -11.64 7.59
N THR A 82 -9.01 -11.36 6.29
CA THR A 82 -8.38 -10.22 5.63
C THR A 82 -9.16 -8.92 5.72
N HIS A 83 -10.50 -8.98 5.88
CA HIS A 83 -11.30 -7.75 5.85
C HIS A 83 -10.88 -6.77 6.93
N ALA A 84 -10.84 -7.20 8.18
CA ALA A 84 -10.45 -6.33 9.30
C ALA A 84 -9.01 -5.86 9.15
N ILE A 85 -8.11 -6.74 8.70
CA ILE A 85 -6.71 -6.40 8.48
C ILE A 85 -6.57 -5.33 7.40
N VAL A 86 -7.27 -5.50 6.28
CA VAL A 86 -7.23 -4.55 5.17
C VAL A 86 -7.72 -3.17 5.63
N MET A 87 -8.85 -3.12 6.33
CA MET A 87 -9.42 -1.86 6.77
C MET A 87 -8.56 -1.18 7.83
N ALA A 88 -7.99 -1.94 8.77
CA ALA A 88 -7.07 -1.39 9.76
C ALA A 88 -5.78 -0.87 9.11
N THR A 89 -5.25 -1.61 8.15
CA THR A 89 -4.06 -1.18 7.39
C THR A 89 -4.32 0.13 6.66
N ALA A 90 -5.48 0.23 5.99
CA ALA A 90 -5.84 1.43 5.26
C ALA A 90 -5.96 2.64 6.18
N ARG A 91 -6.55 2.46 7.34
CA ARG A 91 -6.80 3.54 8.29
C ARG A 91 -5.54 3.96 9.05
N ASP A 92 -4.75 2.98 9.50
CA ASP A 92 -3.68 3.23 10.46
C ASP A 92 -2.30 3.31 9.82
N ASP A 93 -2.02 2.44 8.85
CA ASP A 93 -0.67 2.30 8.29
C ASP A 93 -0.45 3.12 7.02
N MET A 94 -1.47 3.26 6.19
CA MET A 94 -1.31 3.93 4.90
C MET A 94 -1.00 5.41 5.01
N PRO A 95 -1.56 6.18 5.96
CA PRO A 95 -1.15 7.58 6.13
C PRO A 95 0.34 7.74 6.46
N ARG A 96 0.89 6.84 7.27
CA ARG A 96 2.32 6.86 7.62
C ARG A 96 3.18 6.53 6.41
N LEU A 97 2.77 5.53 5.65
CA LEU A 97 3.47 5.15 4.43
C LEU A 97 3.48 6.30 3.43
N ALA A 98 2.32 6.93 3.22
CA ALA A 98 2.20 8.05 2.29
C ALA A 98 3.15 9.18 2.65
N GLU A 99 3.23 9.53 3.94
CA GLU A 99 4.12 10.59 4.41
C GLU A 99 5.59 10.22 4.21
N ALA A 100 5.96 8.99 4.56
CA ALA A 100 7.34 8.55 4.43
C ALA A 100 7.78 8.51 2.97
N VAL A 101 6.90 8.03 2.07
CA VAL A 101 7.22 7.97 0.65
C VAL A 101 7.38 9.38 0.06
N ARG A 102 6.54 10.33 0.48
CA ARG A 102 6.70 11.72 0.05
C ARG A 102 8.06 12.27 0.47
N ARG A 103 8.50 11.98 1.70
CA ARG A 103 9.84 12.40 2.17
C ARG A 103 10.95 11.77 1.34
N MET A 104 10.81 10.48 1.03
CA MET A 104 11.79 9.76 0.19
C MET A 104 11.88 10.36 -1.20
N LEU A 105 10.78 10.89 -1.72
CA LEU A 105 10.74 11.56 -3.03
C LEU A 105 11.18 13.03 -2.97
N GLY A 106 11.45 13.55 -1.78
CA GLY A 106 11.85 14.94 -1.61
C GLY A 106 10.69 15.94 -1.68
N ARG A 107 9.48 15.45 -1.32
CA ARG A 107 8.28 16.30 -1.41
C ARG A 107 7.69 16.65 -0.07
#